data_c6ca4167113aa2efe29849575550c071
#
_entry.id   c6ca4167113aa2efe29849575550c071
#
_cell.length_a   1.000
_cell.length_b   1.000
_cell.length_c   1.000
_cell.angle_alpha   90.00
_cell.angle_beta   90.00
_cell.angle_gamma   90.00
#
_symmetry.space_group_name_H-M   'P 1'
#
loop_
_entity.id
_entity.type
_entity.pdbx_description
1 polymer ?
#
loop_
_entity_poly.entity_id
_entity_poly.type
_entity_poly.pdbx_seq_one_letter_code
_entity_poly.pdbx_strand_id
1 'polypeptide(L)'
;MILNGRCILVVEDESLIAMLVEDALIDAGAEVLGPAATVEEALALFESGNPNAAVLDINLARQVSTPVADLLADRGIPFVVATGYGAAGLSERHRGVPVLAKPYDPQELVETLARIC
;
A
#
# COMPACT_ATOMS: atom_id res chain seq x y z
N MET A 1 2.52 -13.73 14.86
CA MET A 1 2.71 -12.42 14.26
C MET A 1 1.45 -11.95 13.58
N ILE A 2 1.16 -10.69 13.67
CA ILE A 2 -0.13 -10.10 13.31
C ILE A 2 -0.48 -10.21 11.81
N LEU A 3 0.52 -10.20 10.92
CA LEU A 3 0.32 -10.34 9.48
C LEU A 3 0.85 -11.66 8.92
N ASN A 4 1.00 -12.66 9.75
CA ASN A 4 1.62 -13.90 9.35
C ASN A 4 0.94 -14.55 8.14
N GLY A 5 1.72 -14.87 7.10
CA GLY A 5 1.23 -15.49 5.89
C GLY A 5 0.54 -14.55 4.90
N ARG A 6 0.49 -13.25 5.19
CA ARG A 6 -0.12 -12.26 4.27
C ARG A 6 0.92 -11.75 3.29
N CYS A 7 0.53 -11.61 2.04
CA CYS A 7 1.35 -11.01 0.99
C CYS A 7 0.86 -9.58 0.77
N ILE A 8 1.74 -8.62 0.99
CA ILE A 8 1.39 -7.19 0.95
C ILE A 8 2.13 -6.51 -0.18
N LEU A 9 1.38 -5.93 -1.10
CA LEU A 9 1.96 -5.10 -2.18
C LEU A 9 2.30 -3.73 -1.61
N VAL A 10 3.54 -3.29 -1.80
CA VAL A 10 3.99 -1.96 -1.35
C VAL A 10 4.26 -1.10 -2.58
N VAL A 11 3.59 0.05 -2.64
CA VAL A 11 3.74 1.00 -3.74
C VAL A 11 4.20 2.34 -3.14
N GLU A 12 5.48 2.64 -3.28
CA GLU A 12 6.11 3.80 -2.67
C GLU A 12 7.38 4.15 -3.46
N ASP A 13 7.52 5.41 -3.87
CA ASP A 13 8.69 5.84 -4.64
C ASP A 13 9.83 6.40 -3.79
N GLU A 14 9.58 6.72 -2.51
CA GLU A 14 10.64 7.16 -1.61
C GLU A 14 11.34 5.95 -0.99
N SER A 15 12.59 5.72 -1.38
CA SER A 15 13.35 4.52 -0.98
C SER A 15 13.41 4.32 0.53
N LEU A 16 13.63 5.40 1.29
CA LEU A 16 13.75 5.29 2.73
C LEU A 16 12.43 4.87 3.39
N ILE A 17 11.33 5.47 2.94
CA ILE A 17 10.01 5.11 3.47
C ILE A 17 9.67 3.67 3.08
N ALA A 18 9.92 3.30 1.83
CA ALA A 18 9.68 1.94 1.35
C ALA A 18 10.43 0.91 2.20
N MET A 19 11.69 1.20 2.54
CA MET A 19 12.50 0.31 3.36
C MET A 19 11.94 0.18 4.77
N LEU A 20 11.51 1.27 5.40
CA LEU A 20 10.92 1.24 6.73
C LEU A 20 9.61 0.44 6.75
N VAL A 21 8.80 0.61 5.73
CA VAL A 21 7.54 -0.15 5.58
C VAL A 21 7.84 -1.63 5.38
N GLU A 22 8.77 -1.95 4.50
CA GLU A 22 9.16 -3.34 4.26
C GLU A 22 9.63 -4.03 5.53
N ASP A 23 10.51 -3.37 6.29
CA ASP A 23 11.02 -3.93 7.54
C ASP A 23 9.89 -4.19 8.54
N ALA A 24 8.97 -3.25 8.68
CA ALA A 24 7.85 -3.40 9.62
C ALA A 24 6.92 -4.55 9.21
N LEU A 25 6.67 -4.71 7.92
CA LEU A 25 5.81 -5.77 7.40
C LEU A 25 6.47 -7.15 7.61
N ILE A 26 7.76 -7.25 7.33
CA ILE A 26 8.51 -8.50 7.52
C ILE A 26 8.51 -8.87 9.01
N ASP A 27 8.74 -7.90 9.89
CA ASP A 27 8.71 -8.13 11.34
C ASP A 27 7.34 -8.59 11.81
N ALA A 28 6.27 -8.21 11.11
CA ALA A 28 4.91 -8.63 11.44
C ALA A 28 4.54 -10.00 10.83
N GLY A 29 5.45 -10.63 10.10
CA GLY A 29 5.25 -11.94 9.51
C GLY A 29 4.72 -11.93 8.08
N ALA A 30 4.63 -10.76 7.45
CA ALA A 30 4.13 -10.65 6.09
C ALA A 30 5.22 -10.92 5.06
N GLU A 31 4.80 -11.32 3.86
CA GLU A 31 5.64 -11.31 2.67
C GLU A 31 5.42 -9.97 1.97
N VAL A 32 6.50 -9.38 1.49
CA VAL A 32 6.44 -8.09 0.79
C VAL A 32 6.56 -8.31 -0.71
N LEU A 33 5.60 -7.75 -1.45
CA LEU A 33 5.62 -7.74 -2.89
C LEU A 33 6.00 -6.32 -3.33
N GLY A 34 7.15 -6.16 -3.93
CA GLY A 34 7.73 -4.87 -4.27
C GLY A 34 8.90 -4.51 -3.36
N PRO A 35 9.15 -3.25 -3.04
CA PRO A 35 8.32 -2.09 -3.36
C PRO A 35 8.33 -1.70 -4.83
N ALA A 36 7.20 -1.22 -5.31
CA ALA A 36 7.07 -0.65 -6.64
C ALA A 36 7.17 0.87 -6.54
N ALA A 37 7.97 1.48 -7.41
CA ALA A 37 8.15 2.93 -7.41
C ALA A 37 7.29 3.63 -8.46
N THR A 38 6.69 2.88 -9.36
CA THR A 38 5.85 3.41 -10.45
C THR A 38 4.55 2.63 -10.55
N VAL A 39 3.58 3.22 -11.25
CA VAL A 39 2.31 2.54 -11.53
C VAL A 39 2.56 1.27 -12.35
N GLU A 40 3.42 1.34 -13.36
CA GLU A 40 3.72 0.18 -14.22
C GLU A 40 4.32 -0.98 -13.43
N GLU A 41 5.26 -0.68 -12.54
CA GLU A 41 5.86 -1.70 -11.68
C GLU A 41 4.82 -2.32 -10.76
N ALA A 42 3.94 -1.49 -10.19
CA ALA A 42 2.89 -1.97 -9.29
C ALA A 42 1.92 -2.90 -10.01
N LEU A 43 1.50 -2.53 -11.21
CA LEU A 43 0.58 -3.36 -12.00
C LEU A 43 1.22 -4.70 -12.38
N ALA A 44 2.50 -4.69 -12.75
CA ALA A 44 3.23 -5.91 -13.09
C ALA A 44 3.35 -6.85 -11.88
N LEU A 45 3.69 -6.30 -10.72
CA LEU A 45 3.79 -7.09 -9.49
C LEU A 45 2.44 -7.65 -9.06
N PHE A 46 1.39 -6.86 -9.21
CA PHE A 46 0.04 -7.31 -8.90
C PHE A 46 -0.33 -8.55 -9.70
N GLU A 47 -0.04 -8.53 -11.00
CA GLU A 47 -0.40 -9.65 -11.88
C GLU A 47 0.37 -10.92 -11.56
N SER A 48 1.63 -10.80 -11.14
CA SER A 48 2.47 -11.97 -10.87
C SER A 48 2.37 -12.49 -9.44
N GLY A 49 1.91 -11.67 -8.49
CA GLY A 49 2.09 -11.95 -7.06
C GLY A 49 0.84 -12.23 -6.23
N ASN A 50 -0.35 -11.95 -6.71
CA ASN A 50 -1.60 -12.16 -5.98
C ASN A 50 -1.59 -11.65 -4.53
N PRO A 51 -1.42 -10.35 -4.29
CA PRO A 51 -1.34 -9.85 -2.92
C PRO A 51 -2.68 -9.97 -2.17
N ASN A 52 -2.60 -10.11 -0.85
CA ASN A 52 -3.78 -10.12 0.02
C ASN A 52 -4.26 -8.71 0.37
N ALA A 53 -3.33 -7.75 0.36
CA ALA A 53 -3.61 -6.36 0.65
C ALA A 53 -2.50 -5.50 0.06
N ALA A 54 -2.64 -4.18 0.14
CA ALA A 54 -1.65 -3.27 -0.39
C ALA A 54 -1.50 -2.02 0.47
N VAL A 55 -0.32 -1.43 0.41
CA VAL A 55 -0.02 -0.09 0.91
C VAL A 55 0.28 0.78 -0.31
N LEU A 56 -0.44 1.86 -0.46
CA LEU A 56 -0.40 2.65 -1.68
C LEU A 56 -0.13 4.12 -1.38
N ASP A 57 0.99 4.64 -1.88
CA ASP A 57 1.23 6.09 -1.88
C ASP A 57 0.38 6.69 -3.00
N ILE A 58 -0.41 7.73 -2.71
CA ILE A 58 -1.24 8.38 -3.71
C ILE A 58 -0.40 8.99 -4.83
N ASN A 59 0.69 9.66 -4.44
CA ASN A 59 1.54 10.37 -5.40
C ASN A 59 2.87 9.66 -5.57
N LEU A 60 3.09 9.08 -6.74
CA LEU A 60 4.33 8.40 -7.10
C LEU A 60 5.10 9.28 -8.08
N ALA A 61 6.13 9.99 -7.58
CA ALA A 61 6.94 10.87 -8.41
C ALA A 61 6.04 11.84 -9.21
N ARG A 62 5.76 11.54 -10.46
CA ARG A 62 4.93 12.38 -11.33
C ARG A 62 3.60 11.71 -11.69
N GLN A 63 3.26 10.64 -11.01
CA GLN A 63 2.05 9.88 -11.29
C GLN A 63 1.15 9.83 -10.08
N VAL A 64 -0.16 9.82 -10.33
CA VAL A 64 -1.14 9.51 -9.29
C VAL A 64 -1.41 8.02 -9.38
N SER A 65 -1.48 7.36 -8.23
CA SER A 65 -1.63 5.90 -8.18
C SER A 65 -3.07 5.40 -8.33
N THR A 66 -3.98 6.26 -8.76
CA THR A 66 -5.40 5.89 -8.95
C THR A 66 -5.60 4.62 -9.79
N PRO A 67 -4.87 4.39 -10.90
CA PRO A 67 -5.04 3.14 -11.65
C PRO A 67 -4.76 1.88 -10.82
N VAL A 68 -3.81 1.95 -9.89
CA VAL A 68 -3.52 0.83 -9.00
C VAL A 68 -4.66 0.65 -8.00
N ALA A 69 -5.15 1.74 -7.42
CA ALA A 69 -6.28 1.70 -6.48
C ALA A 69 -7.53 1.11 -7.14
N ASP A 70 -7.80 1.52 -8.37
CA ASP A 70 -8.96 1.01 -9.12
C ASP A 70 -8.84 -0.49 -9.35
N LEU A 71 -7.67 -0.98 -9.73
CA LEU A 71 -7.45 -2.40 -9.94
C LEU A 71 -7.63 -3.20 -8.64
N LEU A 72 -7.09 -2.71 -7.54
CA LEU A 72 -7.24 -3.35 -6.24
C LEU A 72 -8.72 -3.44 -5.85
N ALA A 73 -9.46 -2.34 -6.02
CA ALA A 73 -10.88 -2.32 -5.71
C ALA A 73 -11.67 -3.27 -6.60
N ASP A 74 -11.36 -3.33 -7.90
CA ASP A 74 -12.02 -4.22 -8.84
C ASP A 74 -11.80 -5.70 -8.50
N ARG A 75 -10.66 -6.02 -7.90
CA ARG A 75 -10.33 -7.40 -7.50
C ARG A 75 -10.71 -7.70 -6.05
N GLY A 76 -11.32 -6.75 -5.36
CA GLY A 76 -11.73 -6.94 -3.96
C GLY A 76 -10.58 -7.04 -2.98
N ILE A 77 -9.42 -6.46 -3.31
CA ILE A 77 -8.25 -6.49 -2.46
C ILE A 77 -8.21 -5.23 -1.60
N PRO A 78 -8.23 -5.37 -0.26
CA PRO A 78 -8.19 -4.20 0.61
C PRO A 78 -6.85 -3.50 0.56
N PHE A 79 -6.84 -2.18 0.74
CA PHE A 79 -5.60 -1.41 0.73
C PHE A 79 -5.68 -0.20 1.66
N VAL A 80 -4.50 0.26 2.06
CA VAL A 80 -4.31 1.47 2.86
C VAL A 80 -3.62 2.49 1.98
N VAL A 81 -4.07 3.73 2.05
CA VAL A 81 -3.47 4.83 1.31
C VAL A 81 -2.61 5.68 2.25
N ALA A 82 -1.39 5.99 1.83
CA ALA A 82 -0.50 6.90 2.53
C ALA A 82 -0.36 8.18 1.72
N THR A 83 -0.41 9.34 2.38
CA THR A 83 -0.36 10.62 1.67
C THR A 83 0.17 11.74 2.55
N GLY A 84 0.88 12.68 1.95
CA GLY A 84 1.27 13.92 2.63
C GLY A 84 0.19 14.98 2.62
N TYR A 85 -0.90 14.76 1.91
CA TYR A 85 -1.95 15.75 1.67
C TYR A 85 -3.33 15.34 2.18
N GLY A 86 -3.39 14.37 3.10
CA GLY A 86 -4.65 13.84 3.57
C GLY A 86 -5.38 13.10 2.44
N ALA A 87 -6.71 13.15 2.45
CA ALA A 87 -7.51 12.43 1.45
C ALA A 87 -7.68 13.21 0.13
N ALA A 88 -7.01 14.35 -0.04
CA ALA A 88 -7.26 15.26 -1.17
C ALA A 88 -6.98 14.64 -2.55
N GLY A 89 -6.09 13.66 -2.62
CA GLY A 89 -5.76 12.99 -3.88
C GLY A 89 -6.63 11.79 -4.22
N LEU A 90 -7.52 11.38 -3.31
CA LEU A 90 -8.37 10.21 -3.52
C LEU A 90 -9.59 10.54 -4.35
N SER A 91 -9.93 9.64 -5.29
CA SER A 91 -11.20 9.74 -5.99
C SER A 91 -12.32 9.34 -5.04
N GLU A 92 -13.55 9.76 -5.36
CA GLU A 92 -14.73 9.44 -4.55
C GLU A 92 -14.92 7.94 -4.39
N ARG A 93 -14.56 7.15 -5.39
CA ARG A 93 -14.65 5.70 -5.36
C ARG A 93 -13.92 5.08 -4.16
N HIS A 94 -12.84 5.73 -3.69
CA HIS A 94 -11.98 5.18 -2.67
C HIS A 94 -12.10 5.89 -1.31
N ARG A 95 -13.18 6.62 -1.09
CA ARG A 95 -13.37 7.38 0.15
C ARG A 95 -13.39 6.54 1.42
N GLY A 96 -13.79 5.31 1.31
CA GLY A 96 -13.90 4.43 2.47
C GLY A 96 -12.61 3.73 2.88
N VAL A 97 -11.52 3.88 2.13
CA VAL A 97 -10.27 3.20 2.47
C VAL A 97 -9.55 3.93 3.59
N PRO A 98 -8.81 3.20 4.45
CA PRO A 98 -8.01 3.84 5.48
C PRO A 98 -6.92 4.72 4.87
N VAL A 99 -6.74 5.91 5.43
CA VAL A 99 -5.73 6.86 4.99
C VAL A 99 -4.78 7.16 6.16
N LEU A 100 -3.49 7.03 5.92
CA LEU A 100 -2.46 7.40 6.88
C LEU A 100 -1.73 8.65 6.37
N ALA A 101 -1.66 9.68 7.21
CA ALA A 101 -0.95 10.90 6.87
C ALA A 101 0.55 10.70 7.09
N LYS A 102 1.36 11.14 6.12
CA LYS A 102 2.81 11.11 6.25
C LYS A 102 3.30 12.28 7.11
N PRO A 103 4.29 12.10 7.96
CA PRO A 103 4.92 10.82 8.29
C PRO A 103 4.04 10.00 9.23
N TYR A 104 3.95 8.71 9.00
CA TYR A 104 3.20 7.80 9.87
C TYR A 104 4.17 6.81 10.55
N ASP A 105 3.72 6.27 11.68
CA ASP A 105 4.46 5.22 12.36
C ASP A 105 4.27 3.90 11.59
N PRO A 106 5.34 3.20 11.19
CA PRO A 106 5.19 1.91 10.53
C PRO A 106 4.34 0.90 11.32
N GLN A 107 4.36 0.96 12.64
CA GLN A 107 3.52 0.10 13.46
C GLN A 107 2.03 0.42 13.29
N GLU A 108 1.68 1.67 13.12
CA GLU A 108 0.30 2.09 12.83
C GLU A 108 -0.17 1.49 11.51
N LEU A 109 0.72 1.47 10.50
CA LEU A 109 0.42 0.84 9.22
C LEU A 109 0.15 -0.66 9.39
N VAL A 110 1.00 -1.37 10.13
CA VAL A 110 0.83 -2.80 10.38
C VAL A 110 -0.50 -3.08 11.06
N GLU A 111 -0.87 -2.30 12.06
CA GLU A 111 -2.14 -2.47 12.77
C GLU A 111 -3.34 -2.20 11.86
N THR A 112 -3.23 -1.17 11.01
CA THR A 112 -4.29 -0.84 10.06
C THR A 112 -4.47 -1.96 9.04
N LEU A 113 -3.39 -2.50 8.50
CA LEU A 113 -3.45 -3.64 7.59
C LEU A 113 -4.07 -4.87 8.25
N ALA A 114 -3.73 -5.12 9.49
CA ALA A 114 -4.28 -6.26 10.22
C ALA A 114 -5.79 -6.18 10.38
N ARG A 115 -6.34 -4.97 10.45
CA ARG A 115 -7.79 -4.77 10.57
C ARG A 115 -8.53 -5.03 9.27
N ILE A 116 -7.89 -4.86 8.13
CA ILE A 116 -8.54 -4.96 6.81
C ILE A 116 -8.21 -6.23 6.05
N CYS A 117 -7.19 -6.95 6.44
CA CYS A 117 -6.80 -8.22 5.79
C CYS A 117 -7.66 -9.38 6.24
#